data_10c7577d457b4748a1c63a9584e997a3
#
_entry.id   10c7577d457b4748a1c63a9584e997a3
#
_cell.length_a   1.000
_cell.length_b   1.000
_cell.length_c   1.000
_cell.angle_alpha   90.00
_cell.angle_beta   90.00
_cell.angle_gamma   90.00
#
_symmetry.space_group_name_H-M   'P 1'
#
loop_
_entity.id
_entity.type
_entity.pdbx_description
1 polymer ?
#
loop_
_entity_poly.entity_id
_entity_poly.type
_entity_poly.pdbx_seq_one_letter_code
_entity_poly.pdbx_strand_id
1 'polypeptide(L)'
;MGQTKRMLDAYVQKAVDEFECLKGTTVQEREALMHAVADAIEAIDDQLLNLAHEESALPMPRLQGEKARTVGQWRSYGDAIAKGTYLDARIDRADAEKGNIDIRKYSIGLGPVLVFGASNFPFAFSTAGGDTASAIGAGCPVLVKAHPGHPKTSQLMADTISEAVKN
;
A
#
# COMPACT_ATOMS: atom_id res chain seq x y z
N MET A 1 -1.52 23.80 -18.79
CA MET A 1 -0.40 22.83 -18.76
C MET A 1 0.60 23.08 -17.62
N GLY A 2 1.07 24.30 -17.38
CA GLY A 2 2.10 24.57 -16.35
C GLY A 2 1.68 24.33 -14.89
N GLN A 3 0.41 24.56 -14.52
CA GLN A 3 -0.07 24.39 -13.15
C GLN A 3 -0.22 22.91 -12.78
N THR A 4 -0.82 22.11 -13.66
CA THR A 4 -0.98 20.66 -13.46
C THR A 4 0.38 19.96 -13.32
N LYS A 5 1.36 20.33 -14.15
CA LYS A 5 2.71 19.79 -14.07
C LYS A 5 3.35 20.11 -12.71
N ARG A 6 3.27 21.37 -12.25
CA ARG A 6 3.85 21.76 -10.94
C ARG A 6 3.21 21.01 -9.77
N MET A 7 1.90 20.77 -9.83
CA MET A 7 1.21 19.97 -8.80
C MET A 7 1.70 18.52 -8.79
N LEU A 8 1.84 17.91 -9.97
CA LEU A 8 2.37 16.54 -10.07
C LEU A 8 3.82 16.46 -9.58
N ASP A 9 4.66 17.40 -9.97
CA ASP A 9 6.05 17.47 -9.52
C ASP A 9 6.12 17.56 -7.97
N ALA A 10 5.23 18.36 -7.34
CA ALA A 10 5.15 18.48 -5.89
C ALA A 10 4.72 17.17 -5.20
N TYR A 11 3.74 16.45 -5.75
CA TYR A 11 3.34 15.14 -5.21
C TYR A 11 4.45 14.09 -5.34
N VAL A 12 5.14 14.07 -6.47
CA VAL A 12 6.27 13.16 -6.68
C VAL A 12 7.40 13.48 -5.71
N GLN A 13 7.74 14.78 -5.53
CA GLN A 13 8.79 15.17 -4.58
C GLN A 13 8.42 14.76 -3.17
N LYS A 14 7.17 15.02 -2.73
CA LYS A 14 6.70 14.57 -1.43
C LYS A 14 6.85 13.05 -1.25
N ALA A 15 6.49 12.27 -2.26
CA ALA A 15 6.64 10.82 -2.18
C ALA A 15 8.12 10.37 -2.11
N VAL A 16 9.02 11.10 -2.76
CA VAL A 16 10.47 10.86 -2.62
C VAL A 16 10.94 11.15 -1.20
N ASP A 17 10.49 12.26 -0.60
CA ASP A 17 10.84 12.63 0.78
C ASP A 17 10.30 11.59 1.78
N GLU A 18 9.05 11.14 1.61
CA GLU A 18 8.42 10.09 2.43
C GLU A 18 9.11 8.73 2.29
N PHE A 19 9.74 8.44 1.15
CA PHE A 19 10.51 7.21 0.98
C PHE A 19 11.71 7.14 1.93
N GLU A 20 12.37 8.25 2.17
CA GLU A 20 13.47 8.30 3.13
C GLU A 20 12.98 8.03 4.57
N CYS A 21 11.77 8.49 4.91
CA CYS A 21 11.14 8.18 6.19
C CYS A 21 10.81 6.68 6.30
N LEU A 22 10.19 6.10 5.28
CA LEU A 22 9.80 4.68 5.27
C LEU A 22 11.00 3.72 5.33
N LYS A 23 12.14 4.09 4.77
CA LYS A 23 13.39 3.31 4.91
C LYS A 23 13.83 3.15 6.37
N GLY A 24 13.52 4.13 7.23
CA GLY A 24 13.86 4.13 8.64
C GLY A 24 12.92 3.28 9.50
N THR A 25 11.78 2.83 8.97
CA THR A 25 10.80 2.05 9.72
C THR A 25 11.26 0.62 9.95
N THR A 26 10.99 0.11 11.13
CA THR A 26 11.21 -1.29 11.48
C THR A 26 10.15 -2.19 10.83
N VAL A 27 10.42 -3.50 10.80
CA VAL A 27 9.46 -4.51 10.36
C VAL A 27 8.18 -4.44 11.20
N GLN A 28 8.32 -4.28 12.53
CA GLN A 28 7.21 -4.21 13.48
C GLN A 28 6.32 -2.97 13.25
N GLU A 29 6.92 -1.82 13.01
CA GLU A 29 6.16 -0.60 12.70
C GLU A 29 5.38 -0.74 11.39
N ARG A 30 5.96 -1.35 10.35
CA ARG A 30 5.25 -1.59 9.09
C ARG A 30 4.16 -2.64 9.21
N GLU A 31 4.39 -3.74 9.96
CA GLU A 31 3.37 -4.71 10.28
C GLU A 31 2.19 -4.05 11.00
N ALA A 32 2.45 -3.28 12.05
CA ALA A 32 1.43 -2.56 12.80
C ALA A 32 0.63 -1.60 11.91
N LEU A 33 1.31 -0.85 11.05
CA LEU A 33 0.67 0.02 10.06
C LEU A 33 -0.27 -0.76 9.13
N MET A 34 0.16 -1.90 8.59
CA MET A 34 -0.65 -2.71 7.69
C MET A 34 -1.93 -3.22 8.38
N HIS A 35 -1.82 -3.66 9.62
CA HIS A 35 -2.96 -4.11 10.42
C HIS A 35 -3.89 -2.94 10.79
N ALA A 36 -3.34 -1.79 11.19
CA ALA A 36 -4.13 -0.59 11.49
C ALA A 36 -4.96 -0.12 10.29
N VAL A 37 -4.39 -0.14 9.09
CA VAL A 37 -5.12 0.18 7.85
C VAL A 37 -6.21 -0.85 7.58
N ALA A 38 -5.93 -2.15 7.76
CA ALA A 38 -6.93 -3.20 7.60
C ALA A 38 -8.12 -3.00 8.54
N ASP A 39 -7.84 -2.73 9.82
CA ASP A 39 -8.87 -2.52 10.85
C ASP A 39 -9.68 -1.25 10.57
N ALA A 40 -9.04 -0.17 10.13
CA ALA A 40 -9.72 1.06 9.74
C ALA A 40 -10.66 0.86 8.53
N ILE A 41 -10.24 0.12 7.50
CA ILE A 41 -11.09 -0.21 6.35
C ILE A 41 -12.25 -1.12 6.78
N GLU A 42 -11.99 -2.10 7.63
CA GLU A 42 -13.04 -3.00 8.13
C GLU A 42 -14.10 -2.26 8.94
N ALA A 43 -13.66 -1.29 9.74
CA ALA A 43 -14.53 -0.48 10.60
C ALA A 43 -15.43 0.51 9.83
N ILE A 44 -15.15 0.81 8.56
CA ILE A 44 -16.08 1.62 7.75
C ILE A 44 -17.38 0.83 7.62
N ASP A 45 -18.46 1.48 8.01
CA ASP A 45 -19.81 0.91 7.93
C ASP A 45 -20.31 0.75 6.48
N ASP A 46 -21.62 0.62 6.31
CA ASP A 46 -22.25 0.49 5.01
C ASP A 46 -22.08 1.73 4.11
N GLN A 47 -21.58 2.84 4.62
CA GLN A 47 -21.32 4.06 3.83
C GLN A 47 -20.39 3.77 2.65
N LEU A 48 -19.32 3.03 2.88
CA LEU A 48 -18.37 2.67 1.81
C LEU A 48 -19.03 1.82 0.72
N LEU A 49 -19.82 0.83 1.13
CA LEU A 49 -20.49 -0.09 0.21
C LEU A 49 -21.56 0.65 -0.62
N ASN A 50 -22.37 1.48 0.04
CA ASN A 50 -23.39 2.29 -0.61
C ASN A 50 -22.77 3.26 -1.63
N LEU A 51 -21.72 3.96 -1.23
CA LEU A 51 -21.01 4.90 -2.09
C LEU A 51 -20.42 4.21 -3.33
N ALA A 52 -19.77 3.06 -3.14
CA ALA A 52 -19.22 2.29 -4.24
C ALA A 52 -20.32 1.72 -5.16
N HIS A 53 -21.46 1.31 -4.60
CA HIS A 53 -22.60 0.87 -5.39
C HIS A 53 -23.18 2.00 -6.25
N GLU A 54 -23.35 3.18 -5.67
CA GLU A 54 -23.85 4.37 -6.38
C GLU A 54 -22.93 4.79 -7.52
N GLU A 55 -21.61 4.76 -7.31
CA GLU A 55 -20.65 5.18 -8.33
C GLU A 55 -20.38 4.13 -9.40
N SER A 56 -20.42 2.83 -9.06
CA SER A 56 -20.00 1.75 -9.96
C SER A 56 -21.13 0.88 -10.51
N ALA A 57 -22.33 0.98 -9.93
CA ALA A 57 -23.47 0.09 -10.16
C ALA A 57 -23.16 -1.42 -9.90
N LEU A 58 -22.08 -1.75 -9.18
CA LEU A 58 -21.73 -3.12 -8.83
C LEU A 58 -22.68 -3.66 -7.73
N PRO A 59 -23.07 -4.94 -7.79
CA PRO A 59 -23.97 -5.52 -6.81
C PRO A 59 -23.39 -5.51 -5.38
N MET A 60 -24.21 -5.21 -4.38
CA MET A 60 -23.80 -5.14 -2.96
C MET A 60 -23.08 -6.41 -2.46
N PRO A 61 -23.54 -7.64 -2.74
CA PRO A 61 -22.84 -8.85 -2.30
C PRO A 61 -21.42 -8.95 -2.87
N ARG A 62 -21.21 -8.48 -4.10
CA ARG A 62 -19.89 -8.43 -4.71
C ARG A 62 -18.99 -7.42 -3.99
N LEU A 63 -19.49 -6.23 -3.71
CA LEU A 63 -18.77 -5.18 -3.00
C LEU A 63 -18.40 -5.61 -1.58
N GLN A 64 -19.30 -6.30 -0.88
CA GLN A 64 -19.02 -6.89 0.44
C GLN A 64 -17.86 -7.89 0.39
N GLY A 65 -17.90 -8.82 -0.57
CA GLY A 65 -16.81 -9.78 -0.80
C GLY A 65 -15.49 -9.10 -1.17
N GLU A 66 -15.56 -8.04 -1.97
CA GLU A 66 -14.38 -7.28 -2.38
C GLU A 66 -13.77 -6.48 -1.21
N LYS A 67 -14.59 -5.87 -0.35
CA LYS A 67 -14.13 -5.21 0.89
C LYS A 67 -13.40 -6.21 1.79
N ALA A 68 -14.03 -7.37 2.05
CA ALA A 68 -13.42 -8.42 2.87
C ALA A 68 -12.09 -8.92 2.29
N ARG A 69 -12.00 -9.10 0.97
CA ARG A 69 -10.76 -9.44 0.28
C ARG A 69 -9.69 -8.36 0.46
N THR A 70 -10.06 -7.10 0.33
CA THR A 70 -9.12 -5.96 0.48
C THR A 70 -8.54 -5.94 1.90
N VAL A 71 -9.38 -6.03 2.92
CA VAL A 71 -8.95 -6.14 4.33
C VAL A 71 -8.02 -7.33 4.54
N GLY A 72 -8.39 -8.50 4.01
CA GLY A 72 -7.58 -9.71 4.09
C GLY A 72 -6.21 -9.57 3.42
N GLN A 73 -6.11 -8.84 2.31
CA GLN A 73 -4.83 -8.57 1.66
C GLN A 73 -3.90 -7.70 2.52
N TRP A 74 -4.40 -6.63 3.12
CA TRP A 74 -3.61 -5.81 4.04
C TRP A 74 -3.07 -6.62 5.21
N ARG A 75 -3.90 -7.44 5.86
CA ARG A 75 -3.49 -8.33 6.95
C ARG A 75 -2.45 -9.36 6.49
N SER A 76 -2.70 -10.01 5.35
CA SER A 76 -1.79 -11.02 4.80
C SER A 76 -0.40 -10.45 4.47
N TYR A 77 -0.33 -9.23 3.94
CA TYR A 77 0.95 -8.56 3.69
C TYR A 77 1.63 -8.14 5.00
N GLY A 78 0.88 -7.67 6.01
CA GLY A 78 1.41 -7.42 7.36
C GLY A 78 2.08 -8.65 7.95
N ASP A 79 1.38 -9.79 7.93
CA ASP A 79 1.90 -11.08 8.41
C ASP A 79 3.13 -11.56 7.62
N ALA A 80 3.17 -11.28 6.31
CA ALA A 80 4.34 -11.62 5.48
C ALA A 80 5.55 -10.76 5.80
N ILE A 81 5.33 -9.49 6.12
CA ILE A 81 6.37 -8.55 6.55
C ILE A 81 6.95 -9.01 7.88
N ALA A 82 6.11 -9.35 8.86
CA ALA A 82 6.53 -9.86 10.18
C ALA A 82 7.46 -11.07 10.07
N LYS A 83 7.21 -11.94 9.10
CA LYS A 83 8.06 -13.12 8.84
C LYS A 83 9.41 -12.78 8.20
N GLY A 84 9.57 -11.58 7.63
CA GLY A 84 10.81 -11.15 6.96
C GLY A 84 11.14 -11.89 5.66
N THR A 85 10.30 -12.81 5.20
CA THR A 85 10.56 -13.64 4.01
C THR A 85 10.67 -12.83 2.72
N TYR A 86 9.99 -11.67 2.65
CA TYR A 86 10.03 -10.75 1.51
C TYR A 86 11.43 -10.13 1.28
N LEU A 87 12.29 -10.12 2.31
CA LEU A 87 13.64 -9.58 2.20
C LEU A 87 14.56 -10.45 1.34
N ASP A 88 14.24 -11.73 1.09
CA ASP A 88 15.12 -12.70 0.40
C ASP A 88 16.58 -12.57 0.88
N ALA A 89 16.75 -12.52 2.21
CA ALA A 89 18.07 -12.27 2.82
C ALA A 89 19.00 -13.45 2.60
N ARG A 90 20.21 -13.15 2.11
CA ARG A 90 21.29 -14.13 1.91
C ARG A 90 22.54 -13.63 2.60
N ILE A 91 23.21 -14.52 3.33
CA ILE A 91 24.42 -14.22 4.06
C ILE A 91 25.48 -15.27 3.72
N ASP A 92 26.50 -14.82 2.98
CA ASP A 92 27.68 -15.61 2.70
C ASP A 92 28.79 -15.12 3.63
N ARG A 93 29.16 -15.95 4.61
CA ARG A 93 30.17 -15.57 5.60
C ARG A 93 31.58 -15.60 4.98
N ALA A 94 32.45 -14.74 5.50
CA ALA A 94 33.87 -14.76 5.13
C ALA A 94 34.49 -16.14 5.42
N ASP A 95 35.32 -16.60 4.45
CA ASP A 95 36.13 -17.83 4.57
C ASP A 95 37.55 -17.49 4.10
N ALA A 96 38.40 -17.25 5.04
CA ALA A 96 39.80 -16.83 4.77
C ALA A 96 40.61 -17.91 4.02
N GLU A 97 40.30 -19.20 4.21
CA GLU A 97 41.00 -20.30 3.52
C GLU A 97 40.65 -20.34 2.03
N LYS A 98 39.40 -19.94 1.69
CA LYS A 98 38.92 -19.87 0.31
C LYS A 98 39.05 -18.47 -0.32
N GLY A 99 39.49 -17.48 0.47
CA GLY A 99 39.58 -16.09 0.01
C GLY A 99 38.21 -15.41 -0.18
N ASN A 100 37.14 -15.94 0.42
CA ASN A 100 35.81 -15.36 0.33
C ASN A 100 35.64 -14.22 1.34
N ILE A 101 34.95 -13.16 0.91
CA ILE A 101 34.56 -12.03 1.76
C ILE A 101 33.15 -12.22 2.32
N ASP A 102 32.80 -11.52 3.43
CA ASP A 102 31.42 -11.48 3.96
C ASP A 102 30.54 -10.70 3.00
N ILE A 103 29.52 -11.36 2.44
CA ILE A 103 28.55 -10.74 1.53
C ILE A 103 27.16 -10.91 2.14
N ARG A 104 26.43 -9.82 2.23
CA ARG A 104 25.04 -9.80 2.70
C ARG A 104 24.17 -9.13 1.66
N LYS A 105 23.16 -9.86 1.17
CA LYS A 105 22.18 -9.40 0.20
C LYS A 105 20.80 -9.42 0.82
N TYR A 106 20.01 -8.38 0.59
CA TYR A 106 18.58 -8.33 0.92
C TYR A 106 17.84 -7.39 -0.03
N SER A 107 16.53 -7.58 -0.15
CA SER A 107 15.65 -6.72 -0.95
C SER A 107 15.35 -5.42 -0.20
N ILE A 108 15.34 -4.31 -0.94
CA ILE A 108 14.98 -2.97 -0.44
C ILE A 108 13.82 -2.41 -1.25
N GLY A 109 13.11 -1.42 -0.70
CA GLY A 109 12.07 -0.69 -1.42
C GLY A 109 12.62 -0.01 -2.68
N LEU A 110 11.82 0.00 -3.75
CA LEU A 110 12.20 0.59 -5.05
C LEU A 110 12.17 2.12 -5.06
N GLY A 111 11.42 2.73 -4.16
CA GLY A 111 11.07 4.16 -4.17
C GLY A 111 9.57 4.36 -4.32
N PRO A 112 9.12 5.59 -4.64
CA PRO A 112 7.70 5.88 -4.87
C PRO A 112 7.08 5.02 -5.97
N VAL A 113 5.88 4.48 -5.69
CA VAL A 113 5.11 3.67 -6.63
C VAL A 113 3.86 4.42 -7.05
N LEU A 114 3.58 4.46 -8.35
CA LEU A 114 2.35 5.04 -8.89
C LEU A 114 1.35 3.91 -9.21
N VAL A 115 0.20 3.94 -8.53
CA VAL A 115 -0.90 2.99 -8.72
C VAL A 115 -2.02 3.63 -9.53
N PHE A 116 -2.53 2.92 -10.53
CA PHE A 116 -3.70 3.32 -11.31
C PHE A 116 -4.90 2.48 -10.89
N GLY A 117 -5.93 3.14 -10.34
CA GLY A 117 -7.16 2.47 -9.93
C GLY A 117 -7.93 1.86 -11.11
N ALA A 118 -8.45 0.64 -10.94
CA ALA A 118 -9.29 -0.05 -11.91
C ALA A 118 -10.75 0.38 -11.79
N SER A 119 -11.50 0.38 -12.91
CA SER A 119 -12.91 0.75 -12.92
C SER A 119 -13.83 -0.27 -12.24
N ASN A 120 -13.52 -1.54 -12.43
CA ASN A 120 -14.38 -2.66 -12.08
C ASN A 120 -14.05 -3.34 -10.74
N PHE A 121 -13.08 -2.80 -9.99
CA PHE A 121 -12.69 -3.25 -8.65
C PHE A 121 -12.38 -2.03 -7.78
N PRO A 122 -13.42 -1.34 -7.25
CA PRO A 122 -13.25 -0.07 -6.53
C PRO A 122 -12.46 -0.17 -5.22
N PHE A 123 -12.33 -1.37 -4.66
CA PHE A 123 -11.56 -1.62 -3.44
C PHE A 123 -10.28 -2.40 -3.71
N ALA A 124 -10.39 -3.61 -4.27
CA ALA A 124 -9.27 -4.56 -4.35
C ALA A 124 -8.16 -4.18 -5.35
N PHE A 125 -8.48 -3.37 -6.37
CA PHE A 125 -7.53 -2.89 -7.38
C PHE A 125 -7.65 -1.37 -7.59
N SER A 126 -7.84 -0.64 -6.50
CA SER A 126 -7.90 0.82 -6.49
C SER A 126 -7.09 1.37 -5.31
N THR A 127 -7.52 2.48 -4.70
CA THR A 127 -6.76 3.27 -3.72
C THR A 127 -6.22 2.43 -2.55
N ALA A 128 -7.02 1.55 -1.99
CA ALA A 128 -6.62 0.65 -0.89
C ALA A 128 -6.37 -0.79 -1.35
N GLY A 129 -6.19 -1.01 -2.64
CA GLY A 129 -6.07 -2.35 -3.20
C GLY A 129 -4.71 -3.01 -2.95
N GLY A 130 -4.58 -4.24 -3.48
CA GLY A 130 -3.39 -5.07 -3.31
C GLY A 130 -2.09 -4.41 -3.78
N ASP A 131 -2.13 -3.61 -4.84
CA ASP A 131 -0.96 -2.89 -5.36
C ASP A 131 -0.46 -1.85 -4.35
N THR A 132 -1.38 -1.09 -3.75
CA THR A 132 -1.06 -0.13 -2.68
C THR A 132 -0.53 -0.84 -1.44
N ALA A 133 -1.22 -1.90 -1.00
CA ALA A 133 -0.85 -2.65 0.18
C ALA A 133 0.54 -3.31 0.03
N SER A 134 0.80 -3.95 -1.11
CA SER A 134 2.09 -4.59 -1.36
C SER A 134 3.25 -3.59 -1.46
N ALA A 135 3.02 -2.44 -2.10
CA ALA A 135 4.03 -1.38 -2.20
C ALA A 135 4.38 -0.78 -0.83
N ILE A 136 3.37 -0.43 -0.03
CA ILE A 136 3.59 0.10 1.34
C ILE A 136 4.29 -0.95 2.20
N GLY A 137 3.85 -2.20 2.14
CA GLY A 137 4.49 -3.30 2.84
C GLY A 137 5.96 -3.51 2.47
N ALA A 138 6.32 -3.28 1.21
CA ALA A 138 7.71 -3.32 0.75
C ALA A 138 8.52 -2.06 1.12
N GLY A 139 7.92 -1.08 1.82
CA GLY A 139 8.56 0.17 2.20
C GLY A 139 8.60 1.22 1.08
N CYS A 140 7.63 1.17 0.16
CA CYS A 140 7.49 2.11 -0.94
C CYS A 140 6.28 3.04 -0.68
N PRO A 141 6.44 4.36 -0.67
CA PRO A 141 5.30 5.28 -0.64
C PRO A 141 4.51 5.19 -1.93
N VAL A 142 3.21 5.44 -1.84
CA VAL A 142 2.30 5.25 -2.97
C VAL A 142 1.62 6.55 -3.36
N LEU A 143 1.64 6.83 -4.64
CA LEU A 143 0.78 7.83 -5.29
C LEU A 143 -0.33 7.09 -6.02
N VAL A 144 -1.59 7.46 -5.78
CA VAL A 144 -2.72 6.81 -6.44
C VAL A 144 -3.36 7.78 -7.43
N LYS A 145 -3.46 7.34 -8.67
CA LYS A 145 -4.33 7.97 -9.65
C LYS A 145 -5.70 7.27 -9.57
N ALA A 146 -6.65 7.89 -8.87
CA ALA A 146 -8.01 7.38 -8.72
C ALA A 146 -8.70 7.17 -10.08
N HIS A 147 -9.53 6.12 -10.16
CA HIS A 147 -10.35 5.91 -11.35
C HIS A 147 -11.54 6.89 -11.38
N PRO A 148 -11.83 7.52 -12.52
CA PRO A 148 -12.92 8.51 -12.60
C PRO A 148 -14.33 7.91 -12.41
N GLY A 149 -14.49 6.61 -12.48
CA GLY A 149 -15.77 5.91 -12.29
C GLY A 149 -16.20 5.78 -10.82
N HIS A 150 -15.31 6.01 -9.85
CA HIS A 150 -15.61 5.94 -8.42
C HIS A 150 -14.71 6.87 -7.58
N PRO A 151 -14.72 8.18 -7.87
CA PRO A 151 -13.79 9.13 -7.25
C PRO A 151 -14.06 9.34 -5.76
N LYS A 152 -15.31 9.35 -5.32
CA LYS A 152 -15.68 9.52 -3.91
C LYS A 152 -15.29 8.29 -3.07
N THR A 153 -15.52 7.11 -3.60
CA THR A 153 -15.05 5.85 -2.99
C THR A 153 -13.53 5.86 -2.81
N SER A 154 -12.80 6.26 -3.85
CA SER A 154 -11.34 6.40 -3.80
C SER A 154 -10.88 7.42 -2.76
N GLN A 155 -11.57 8.56 -2.64
CA GLN A 155 -11.26 9.58 -1.65
C GLN A 155 -11.51 9.09 -0.22
N LEU A 156 -12.66 8.45 0.05
CA LEU A 156 -12.97 7.89 1.36
C LEU A 156 -11.90 6.88 1.81
N MET A 157 -11.47 6.01 0.90
CA MET A 157 -10.39 5.06 1.18
C MET A 157 -9.05 5.75 1.44
N ALA A 158 -8.72 6.80 0.70
CA ALA A 158 -7.49 7.57 0.92
C ALA A 158 -7.49 8.27 2.28
N ASP A 159 -8.60 8.87 2.67
CA ASP A 159 -8.77 9.53 3.96
C ASP A 159 -8.65 8.52 5.11
N THR A 160 -9.29 7.34 4.98
CA THR A 160 -9.21 6.26 5.96
C THR A 160 -7.77 5.77 6.16
N ILE A 161 -7.02 5.53 5.06
CA ILE A 161 -5.61 5.15 5.15
C ILE A 161 -4.79 6.26 5.80
N SER A 162 -5.01 7.51 5.39
CA SER A 162 -4.26 8.66 5.92
C SER A 162 -4.48 8.89 7.41
N GLU A 163 -5.65 8.59 7.93
CA GLU A 163 -5.96 8.66 9.36
C GLU A 163 -5.31 7.49 10.12
N ALA A 164 -5.36 6.28 9.58
CA ALA A 164 -4.72 5.11 10.19
C ALA A 164 -3.20 5.26 10.32
N VAL A 165 -2.56 5.95 9.37
CA VAL A 165 -1.10 6.22 9.38
C VAL A 165 -0.68 7.23 10.46
N LYS A 166 -1.60 8.09 10.93
CA LYS A 166 -1.29 9.16 11.92
C LYS A 166 -1.32 8.68 13.37
N ASN A 167 -1.97 7.54 13.63
CA ASN A 167 -2.16 6.94 14.95
C ASN A 167 -1.12 5.85 15.20
#